data_394294875d21fd446977a8d449cdf014
#
_entry.id   394294875d21fd446977a8d449cdf014
#
_cell.length_a   1.000
_cell.length_b   1.000
_cell.length_c   1.000
_cell.angle_alpha   90.00
_cell.angle_beta   90.00
_cell.angle_gamma   90.00
#
_symmetry.space_group_name_H-M   'P 1'
#
loop_
_entity.id
_entity.type
_entity.pdbx_description
1 polymer ?
#
loop_
_entity_poly.entity_id
_entity_poly.type
_entity_poly.pdbx_seq_one_letter_code
_entity_poly.pdbx_strand_id
1 'polypeptide(L)'
;WTTRLAEQHAREVERKLHGGGAKKVLKNMYGDRPAWSPRLTGHDRDRAIINVFTRMRYCSPRGRIAFDAKGAPGTQESGLYPWYEVPGRAERDLKIVCGHWSTLGLFIGLGVHALDTGAVWGGKLTALQLDAEGLNIVQVPGRDVPAPAVAPAPEKRNGKPSRRGNGSPGGPPARTPD
;
A
#
# COMPACT_ATOMS: atom_id res chain seq x y z
N TRP A 1 12.74 -3.66 -7.52
CA TRP A 1 14.09 -3.71 -6.95
C TRP A 1 14.62 -5.13 -6.94
N THR A 2 15.91 -5.29 -7.17
CA THR A 2 16.65 -6.51 -6.84
C THR A 2 16.98 -6.53 -5.34
N THR A 3 17.34 -7.68 -4.79
CA THR A 3 17.77 -7.81 -3.37
C THR A 3 18.88 -6.83 -3.05
N ARG A 4 19.91 -6.77 -3.89
CA ARG A 4 21.03 -5.84 -3.72
C ARG A 4 20.59 -4.37 -3.62
N LEU A 5 19.65 -3.96 -4.46
CA LEU A 5 19.13 -2.58 -4.45
C LEU A 5 18.28 -2.33 -3.21
N ALA A 6 17.46 -3.31 -2.81
CA ALA A 6 16.66 -3.22 -1.59
C ALA A 6 17.56 -3.08 -0.34
N GLU A 7 18.60 -3.91 -0.20
CA GLU A 7 19.57 -3.78 0.88
C GLU A 7 20.27 -2.42 0.90
N GLN A 8 20.67 -1.93 -0.26
CA GLN A 8 21.29 -0.61 -0.37
C GLN A 8 20.38 0.49 0.15
N HIS A 9 19.09 0.44 -0.20
CA HIS A 9 18.11 1.41 0.24
C HIS A 9 17.77 1.27 1.73
N ALA A 10 17.67 0.05 2.24
CA ALA A 10 17.48 -0.18 3.67
C ALA A 10 18.62 0.45 4.46
N ARG A 11 19.87 0.13 4.12
CA ARG A 11 21.05 0.70 4.77
C ARG A 11 21.17 2.22 4.64
N GLU A 12 20.66 2.80 3.56
CA GLU A 12 20.59 4.26 3.40
C GLU A 12 19.73 4.91 4.48
N VAL A 13 18.54 4.37 4.72
CA VAL A 13 17.61 4.88 5.73
C VAL A 13 18.10 4.56 7.15
N GLU A 14 18.58 3.35 7.39
CA GLU A 14 19.14 2.93 8.68
C GLU A 14 20.25 3.87 9.15
N ARG A 15 21.22 4.19 8.29
CA ARG A 15 22.30 5.13 8.62
C ARG A 15 21.79 6.51 9.05
N LYS A 16 20.70 6.99 8.42
CA LYS A 16 20.07 8.26 8.80
C LYS A 16 19.34 8.15 10.14
N LEU A 17 18.75 6.99 10.44
CA LEU A 17 18.03 6.74 11.69
C LEU A 17 18.99 6.53 12.86
N HIS A 18 20.16 5.93 12.66
CA HIS A 18 21.19 5.76 13.69
C HIS A 18 22.08 7.00 13.89
N GLY A 19 22.05 7.93 12.96
CA GLY A 19 22.84 9.16 13.04
C GLY A 19 22.10 10.36 13.61
N GLY A 20 22.76 11.51 13.67
CA GLY A 20 22.16 12.78 14.14
C GLY A 20 20.97 13.29 13.31
N GLY A 21 20.68 12.63 12.18
CA GLY A 21 19.54 12.93 11.28
C GLY A 21 18.23 12.26 11.65
N ALA A 22 18.20 11.36 12.64
CA ALA A 22 17.03 10.54 12.99
C ALA A 22 15.75 11.36 13.20
N LYS A 23 15.82 12.40 14.02
CA LYS A 23 14.68 13.29 14.30
C LYS A 23 14.10 13.93 13.02
N LYS A 24 14.99 14.30 12.08
CA LYS A 24 14.59 14.91 10.81
C LYS A 24 13.91 13.88 9.89
N VAL A 25 14.43 12.65 9.82
CA VAL A 25 13.81 11.55 9.06
C VAL A 25 12.44 11.25 9.62
N LEU A 26 12.32 10.98 10.93
CA LEU A 26 11.06 10.64 11.59
C LEU A 26 9.99 11.72 11.42
N LYS A 27 10.37 13.02 11.52
CA LYS A 27 9.44 14.13 11.31
C LYS A 27 8.89 14.19 9.87
N ASN A 28 9.66 13.73 8.88
CA ASN A 28 9.33 13.90 7.45
C ASN A 28 9.02 12.58 6.73
N MET A 29 9.08 11.43 7.42
CA MET A 29 8.91 10.13 6.77
C MET A 29 7.49 9.83 6.32
N TYR A 30 6.50 10.42 6.96
CA TYR A 30 5.10 10.23 6.58
C TYR A 30 4.75 11.01 5.32
N GLY A 31 3.86 10.45 4.53
CA GLY A 31 3.34 11.02 3.31
C GLY A 31 3.33 10.00 2.18
N ASP A 32 2.40 10.18 1.26
CA ASP A 32 2.19 9.28 0.15
C ASP A 32 3.17 9.60 -0.99
N ARG A 33 4.14 8.72 -1.16
CA ARG A 33 5.04 8.73 -2.31
C ARG A 33 4.87 7.41 -3.07
N PRO A 34 3.93 7.35 -4.03
CA PRO A 34 3.48 6.09 -4.61
C PRO A 34 4.48 5.48 -5.60
N ALA A 35 5.42 6.24 -6.13
CA ALA A 35 6.36 5.77 -7.15
C ALA A 35 7.80 6.02 -6.74
N TRP A 36 8.61 5.00 -6.94
CA TRP A 36 10.06 5.11 -6.87
C TRP A 36 10.64 5.71 -8.14
N SER A 37 11.70 6.48 -7.99
CA SER A 37 12.57 6.90 -9.08
C SER A 37 13.99 7.07 -8.55
N PRO A 38 15.02 6.69 -9.30
CA PRO A 38 16.41 6.90 -8.91
C PRO A 38 16.79 8.39 -8.79
N ARG A 39 15.99 9.28 -9.39
CA ARG A 39 16.15 10.73 -9.32
C ARG A 39 15.60 11.35 -8.04
N LEU A 40 14.93 10.60 -7.20
CA LEU A 40 14.42 11.10 -5.92
C LEU A 40 15.57 11.46 -4.98
N THR A 41 15.43 12.60 -4.31
CA THR A 41 16.39 13.12 -3.33
C THR A 41 15.69 13.55 -2.05
N GLY A 42 16.46 13.80 -0.99
CA GLY A 42 15.95 14.33 0.27
C GLY A 42 14.80 13.49 0.87
N HIS A 43 13.83 14.17 1.45
CA HIS A 43 12.70 13.51 2.14
C HIS A 43 11.81 12.68 1.22
N ASP A 44 11.68 13.06 -0.05
CA ASP A 44 10.89 12.29 -1.01
C ASP A 44 11.51 10.93 -1.30
N ARG A 45 12.85 10.88 -1.35
CA ARG A 45 13.58 9.62 -1.49
C ARG A 45 13.40 8.75 -0.25
N ASP A 46 13.58 9.32 0.94
CA ASP A 46 13.39 8.60 2.20
C ASP A 46 11.97 8.05 2.32
N ARG A 47 10.94 8.85 2.02
CA ARG A 47 9.54 8.41 2.02
C ARG A 47 9.29 7.27 1.04
N ALA A 48 9.81 7.36 -0.18
CA ALA A 48 9.63 6.31 -1.17
C ALA A 48 10.21 4.98 -0.68
N ILE A 49 11.42 5.01 -0.11
CA ILE A 49 12.08 3.82 0.43
C ILE A 49 11.28 3.26 1.60
N ILE A 50 10.94 4.08 2.58
CA ILE A 50 10.19 3.68 3.77
C ILE A 50 8.81 3.11 3.37
N ASN A 51 8.10 3.76 2.45
CA ASN A 51 6.79 3.30 1.99
C ASN A 51 6.85 1.91 1.36
N VAL A 52 7.87 1.64 0.55
CA VAL A 52 8.07 0.31 -0.05
C VAL A 52 8.27 -0.75 1.02
N PHE A 53 9.11 -0.49 2.03
CA PHE A 53 9.41 -1.49 3.05
C PHE A 53 8.31 -1.65 4.11
N THR A 54 7.50 -0.60 4.37
CA THR A 54 6.62 -0.59 5.56
C THR A 54 5.15 -0.41 5.26
N ARG A 55 4.75 -0.01 4.05
CA ARG A 55 3.35 0.36 3.76
C ARG A 55 2.76 -0.29 2.51
N MET A 56 3.57 -0.98 1.73
CA MET A 56 3.14 -1.55 0.46
C MET A 56 2.16 -2.70 0.66
N ARG A 57 0.99 -2.62 0.00
CA ARG A 57 -0.01 -3.69 -0.08
C ARG A 57 -0.34 -4.01 -1.52
N TYR A 58 -0.95 -3.06 -2.20
CA TYR A 58 -1.30 -3.17 -3.62
C TYR A 58 -0.49 -2.23 -4.48
N CYS A 59 -0.22 -2.66 -5.69
CA CYS A 59 0.48 -1.86 -6.68
C CYS A 59 -0.20 -1.95 -8.05
N SER A 60 -0.04 -0.91 -8.85
CA SER A 60 -0.32 -1.00 -10.28
C SER A 60 0.69 -1.92 -10.99
N PRO A 61 0.45 -2.36 -12.23
CA PRO A 61 1.41 -3.15 -13.01
C PRO A 61 2.78 -2.49 -13.17
N ARG A 62 2.85 -1.16 -13.05
CA ARG A 62 4.08 -0.38 -13.12
C ARG A 62 4.73 -0.14 -11.74
N GLY A 63 4.28 -0.84 -10.70
CA GLY A 63 4.85 -0.76 -9.35
C GLY A 63 4.52 0.52 -8.57
N ARG A 64 3.45 1.27 -8.95
CA ARG A 64 2.98 2.39 -8.13
C ARG A 64 2.14 1.86 -6.97
N ILE A 65 2.46 2.26 -5.75
CA ILE A 65 1.74 1.85 -4.54
C ILE A 65 0.36 2.52 -4.51
N ALA A 66 -0.68 1.73 -4.24
CA ALA A 66 -2.04 2.21 -4.00
C ALA A 66 -2.29 2.27 -2.49
N PHE A 67 -2.10 3.44 -1.87
CA PHE A 67 -2.17 3.59 -0.41
C PHE A 67 -3.57 3.45 0.16
N ASP A 68 -4.59 3.74 -0.64
CA ASP A 68 -6.00 3.68 -0.23
C ASP A 68 -6.56 2.25 -0.26
N ALA A 69 -5.94 1.35 -1.02
CA ALA A 69 -6.30 -0.06 -1.06
C ALA A 69 -5.73 -0.79 0.17
N LYS A 70 -6.58 -1.06 1.18
CA LYS A 70 -6.19 -1.63 2.48
C LYS A 70 -6.87 -2.95 2.81
N GLY A 71 -7.84 -3.37 2.02
CA GLY A 71 -8.62 -4.59 2.22
C GLY A 71 -7.83 -5.88 1.97
N ALA A 72 -8.50 -7.02 2.15
CA ALA A 72 -7.95 -8.33 1.82
C ALA A 72 -7.79 -8.50 0.30
N PRO A 73 -6.91 -9.41 -0.16
CA PRO A 73 -6.81 -9.76 -1.57
C PRO A 73 -8.18 -10.13 -2.17
N GLY A 74 -8.47 -9.62 -3.36
CA GLY A 74 -9.76 -9.78 -4.03
C GLY A 74 -10.73 -8.61 -3.81
N THR A 75 -10.44 -7.66 -2.90
CA THR A 75 -11.28 -6.47 -2.66
C THR A 75 -10.79 -5.21 -3.35
N GLN A 76 -9.64 -5.27 -3.99
CA GLN A 76 -9.02 -4.13 -4.67
C GLN A 76 -9.72 -3.80 -5.99
N GLU A 77 -9.55 -2.57 -6.44
CA GLU A 77 -9.98 -2.14 -7.75
C GLU A 77 -9.27 -2.94 -8.87
N SER A 78 -9.95 -3.06 -10.01
CA SER A 78 -9.38 -3.69 -11.20
C SER A 78 -8.07 -3.00 -11.62
N GLY A 79 -7.07 -3.80 -11.99
CA GLY A 79 -5.75 -3.30 -12.38
C GLY A 79 -4.79 -3.07 -11.21
N LEU A 80 -5.21 -3.32 -9.96
CA LEU A 80 -4.31 -3.39 -8.81
C LEU A 80 -3.99 -4.84 -8.44
N TYR A 81 -2.75 -5.08 -8.10
CA TYR A 81 -2.22 -6.39 -7.72
C TYR A 81 -1.67 -6.35 -6.30
N PRO A 82 -1.84 -7.39 -5.50
CA PRO A 82 -0.99 -7.60 -4.34
C PRO A 82 0.47 -7.42 -4.75
N TRP A 83 1.28 -6.74 -3.94
CA TRP A 83 2.64 -6.38 -4.34
C TRP A 83 3.49 -7.59 -4.79
N TYR A 84 3.21 -8.76 -4.23
CA TYR A 84 3.90 -10.01 -4.54
C TYR A 84 3.41 -10.67 -5.85
N GLU A 85 2.29 -10.23 -6.39
CA GLU A 85 1.71 -10.72 -7.65
C GLU A 85 1.97 -9.76 -8.83
N VAL A 86 2.56 -8.59 -8.59
CA VAL A 86 2.82 -7.61 -9.65
C VAL A 86 3.57 -8.28 -10.80
N PRO A 87 3.09 -8.15 -12.05
CA PRO A 87 3.76 -8.70 -13.23
C PRO A 87 5.21 -8.22 -13.33
N GLY A 88 6.13 -9.14 -13.59
CA GLY A 88 7.56 -8.80 -13.70
C GLY A 88 8.26 -8.49 -12.38
N ARG A 89 7.65 -8.83 -11.22
CA ARG A 89 8.36 -8.74 -9.94
C ARG A 89 9.70 -9.47 -9.99
N ALA A 90 10.78 -8.78 -9.62
CA ALA A 90 12.11 -9.34 -9.57
C ALA A 90 12.25 -10.38 -8.43
N GLU A 91 13.16 -11.32 -8.61
CA GLU A 91 13.63 -12.25 -7.58
C GLU A 91 12.49 -12.98 -6.84
N ARG A 92 11.66 -13.70 -7.60
CA ARG A 92 10.55 -14.49 -7.07
C ARG A 92 10.99 -15.65 -6.17
N ASP A 93 12.22 -16.09 -6.33
CA ASP A 93 12.80 -17.20 -5.55
C ASP A 93 13.28 -16.77 -4.16
N LEU A 94 13.32 -15.45 -3.91
CA LEU A 94 13.67 -14.91 -2.62
C LEU A 94 12.53 -15.16 -1.62
N LYS A 95 12.87 -15.64 -0.42
CA LYS A 95 11.93 -15.72 0.70
C LYS A 95 11.87 -14.38 1.44
N ILE A 96 10.71 -13.73 1.42
CA ILE A 96 10.47 -12.47 2.10
C ILE A 96 9.52 -12.71 3.26
N VAL A 97 9.97 -12.46 4.48
CA VAL A 97 9.11 -12.44 5.68
C VAL A 97 8.64 -11.02 5.91
N CYS A 98 7.33 -10.83 6.07
CA CYS A 98 6.75 -9.49 6.20
C CYS A 98 5.52 -9.46 7.12
N GLY A 99 5.15 -8.24 7.53
CA GLY A 99 3.97 -7.92 8.30
C GLY A 99 3.21 -6.73 7.71
N HIS A 100 2.59 -5.92 8.57
CA HIS A 100 1.86 -4.69 8.26
C HIS A 100 0.50 -4.88 7.56
N TRP A 101 0.30 -5.89 6.76
CA TRP A 101 -0.94 -6.12 6.02
C TRP A 101 -1.82 -7.16 6.74
N SER A 102 -2.39 -6.76 7.87
CA SER A 102 -3.17 -7.67 8.73
C SER A 102 -4.40 -8.28 8.03
N THR A 103 -5.01 -7.57 7.08
CA THR A 103 -6.15 -8.09 6.30
C THR A 103 -5.75 -9.14 5.25
N LEU A 104 -4.44 -9.33 4.97
CA LEU A 104 -3.93 -10.47 4.21
C LEU A 104 -4.00 -11.76 5.04
N GLY A 105 -3.79 -11.64 6.35
CA GLY A 105 -3.68 -12.80 7.24
C GLY A 105 -2.37 -13.56 7.07
N LEU A 106 -2.37 -14.81 7.54
CA LEU A 106 -1.26 -15.73 7.31
C LEU A 106 -1.23 -16.16 5.85
N PHE A 107 -0.20 -15.74 5.14
CA PHE A 107 -0.02 -16.11 3.73
C PHE A 107 1.39 -16.68 3.51
N ILE A 108 1.46 -17.86 2.93
CA ILE A 108 2.70 -18.53 2.56
C ILE A 108 2.60 -18.92 1.08
N GLY A 109 3.32 -18.21 0.24
CA GLY A 109 3.29 -18.47 -1.20
C GLY A 109 4.08 -17.43 -1.99
N LEU A 110 4.39 -17.72 -3.24
CA LEU A 110 5.09 -16.81 -4.16
C LEU A 110 6.37 -16.19 -3.57
N GLY A 111 7.09 -16.95 -2.72
CA GLY A 111 8.29 -16.45 -2.03
C GLY A 111 7.99 -15.49 -0.87
N VAL A 112 6.74 -15.39 -0.41
CA VAL A 112 6.33 -14.50 0.68
C VAL A 112 5.80 -15.29 1.86
N HIS A 113 6.18 -14.87 3.06
CA HIS A 113 5.67 -15.33 4.34
C HIS A 113 5.13 -14.12 5.09
N ALA A 114 3.83 -13.83 4.91
CA ALA A 114 3.15 -12.76 5.62
C ALA A 114 2.64 -13.27 6.97
N LEU A 115 3.10 -12.67 8.05
CA LEU A 115 2.88 -13.12 9.42
C LEU A 115 1.96 -12.20 10.24
N ASP A 116 1.53 -11.06 9.69
CA ASP A 116 0.62 -10.16 10.40
C ASP A 116 -0.82 -10.71 10.32
N THR A 117 -1.21 -11.36 11.39
CA THR A 117 -2.55 -11.95 11.53
C THR A 117 -3.46 -11.16 12.46
N GLY A 118 -3.15 -9.87 12.65
CA GLY A 118 -4.04 -8.92 13.29
C GLY A 118 -4.18 -9.06 14.80
N ALA A 119 -3.12 -9.44 15.51
CA ALA A 119 -3.15 -9.65 16.96
C ALA A 119 -3.74 -8.47 17.75
N VAL A 120 -3.45 -7.24 17.34
CA VAL A 120 -3.97 -6.01 17.96
C VAL A 120 -5.47 -5.81 17.74
N TRP A 121 -6.02 -6.47 16.74
CA TRP A 121 -7.43 -6.38 16.31
C TRP A 121 -8.27 -7.59 16.72
N GLY A 122 -7.78 -8.39 17.68
CA GLY A 122 -8.46 -9.61 18.12
C GLY A 122 -8.15 -10.85 17.27
N GLY A 123 -7.20 -10.76 16.33
CA GLY A 123 -6.68 -11.90 15.58
C GLY A 123 -5.64 -12.69 16.37
N LYS A 124 -4.61 -13.17 15.68
CA LYS A 124 -3.54 -13.97 16.30
C LYS A 124 -2.19 -13.25 16.20
N LEU A 125 -1.31 -13.51 17.15
CA LEU A 125 0.12 -13.24 17.02
C LEU A 125 0.78 -14.46 16.41
N THR A 126 1.44 -14.28 15.27
CA THR A 126 2.06 -15.36 14.51
C THR A 126 3.57 -15.22 14.53
N ALA A 127 4.25 -16.32 14.79
CA ALA A 127 5.70 -16.44 14.71
C ALA A 127 6.09 -17.54 13.72
N LEU A 128 7.18 -17.33 13.01
CA LEU A 128 7.81 -18.30 12.11
C LEU A 128 9.23 -18.55 12.59
N GLN A 129 9.58 -19.79 12.81
CA GLN A 129 10.96 -20.21 13.07
C GLN A 129 11.74 -20.26 11.75
N LEU A 130 12.83 -19.50 11.66
CA LEU A 130 13.59 -19.34 10.41
C LEU A 130 14.70 -20.37 10.21
N ASP A 131 15.18 -20.99 11.30
CA ASP A 131 16.28 -21.95 11.35
C ASP A 131 15.82 -23.41 11.41
N ALA A 132 14.50 -23.65 11.30
CA ALA A 132 13.95 -25.00 11.29
C ALA A 132 13.96 -25.62 9.88
N GLU A 133 14.12 -26.93 9.82
CA GLU A 133 13.80 -27.67 8.60
C GLU A 133 12.28 -27.67 8.41
N GLY A 134 11.82 -26.98 7.36
CA GLY A 134 10.41 -26.79 7.06
C GLY A 134 9.79 -25.52 7.66
N LEU A 135 8.46 -25.43 7.57
CA LEU A 135 7.69 -24.29 8.07
C LEU A 135 7.17 -24.58 9.47
N ASN A 136 7.88 -24.11 10.48
CA ASN A 136 7.40 -24.17 11.86
C ASN A 136 6.74 -22.83 12.23
N ILE A 137 5.41 -22.81 12.27
CA ILE A 137 4.60 -21.64 12.57
C ILE A 137 3.85 -21.86 13.88
N VAL A 138 3.98 -20.90 14.79
CA VAL A 138 3.27 -20.88 16.07
C VAL A 138 2.32 -19.69 16.08
N GLN A 139 1.10 -19.92 16.53
CA GLN A 139 0.10 -18.87 16.68
C GLN A 139 -0.50 -18.90 18.10
N VAL A 140 -0.62 -17.71 18.69
CA VAL A 140 -1.34 -17.51 19.95
C VAL A 140 -2.45 -16.49 19.76
N PRO A 141 -3.54 -16.55 20.53
CA PRO A 141 -4.57 -15.52 20.49
C PRO A 141 -3.97 -14.13 20.72
N GLY A 142 -4.44 -13.15 19.98
CA GLY A 142 -4.12 -11.74 20.19
C GLY A 142 -4.89 -11.15 21.38
N ARG A 143 -5.02 -9.82 21.36
CA ARG A 143 -5.78 -9.12 22.39
C ARG A 143 -7.26 -9.50 22.33
N ASP A 144 -7.85 -9.65 23.51
CA ASP A 144 -9.30 -9.73 23.66
C ASP A 144 -9.89 -8.31 23.50
N VAL A 145 -10.05 -7.89 22.26
CA VAL A 145 -10.72 -6.64 21.91
C VAL A 145 -11.97 -6.98 21.12
N PRO A 146 -13.11 -6.34 21.42
CA PRO A 146 -14.27 -6.47 20.54
C PRO A 146 -13.83 -6.13 19.12
N ALA A 147 -14.18 -6.98 18.14
CA ALA A 147 -13.90 -6.67 16.75
C ALA A 147 -14.40 -5.24 16.46
N PRO A 148 -13.60 -4.37 15.84
CA PRO A 148 -14.08 -3.05 15.45
C PRO A 148 -15.34 -3.26 14.63
N ALA A 149 -16.43 -2.60 15.01
CA ALA A 149 -17.65 -2.61 14.22
C ALA A 149 -17.27 -2.30 12.79
N VAL A 150 -17.54 -3.23 11.87
CA VAL A 150 -17.29 -3.04 10.45
C VAL A 150 -18.03 -1.76 10.08
N ALA A 151 -17.30 -0.70 9.79
CA ALA A 151 -17.89 0.54 9.34
C ALA A 151 -18.79 0.18 8.14
N PRO A 152 -20.07 0.56 8.14
CA PRO A 152 -20.94 0.28 7.01
C PRO A 152 -20.27 0.84 5.76
N ALA A 153 -20.30 0.04 4.69
CA ALA A 153 -19.78 0.46 3.40
C ALA A 153 -20.37 1.84 3.06
N PRO A 154 -19.58 2.80 2.54
CA PRO A 154 -20.10 4.12 2.21
C PRO A 154 -21.29 3.95 1.27
N GLU A 155 -22.47 4.40 1.69
CA GLU A 155 -23.65 4.44 0.86
C GLU A 155 -23.30 5.18 -0.44
N LYS A 156 -23.55 4.52 -1.56
CA LYS A 156 -23.45 5.16 -2.88
C LYS A 156 -24.39 6.37 -2.86
N ARG A 157 -23.83 7.56 -2.78
CA ARG A 157 -24.60 8.79 -2.95
C ARG A 157 -25.20 8.77 -4.34
N ASN A 158 -26.50 8.45 -4.39
CA ASN A 158 -27.29 8.59 -5.60
C ASN A 158 -27.20 10.04 -6.05
N GLY A 159 -26.52 10.25 -7.19
CA GLY A 159 -26.41 11.57 -7.80
C GLY A 159 -27.79 12.12 -8.08
N LYS A 160 -28.10 13.29 -7.52
CA LYS A 160 -29.28 14.07 -7.92
C LYS A 160 -29.23 14.32 -9.43
N PRO A 161 -30.32 14.10 -10.17
CA PRO A 161 -30.35 14.44 -11.58
C PRO A 161 -30.19 15.96 -11.74
N SER A 162 -29.20 16.34 -12.55
CA SER A 162 -28.97 17.70 -13.00
C SER A 162 -30.24 18.22 -13.69
N ARG A 163 -30.87 19.25 -13.13
CA ARG A 163 -31.92 20.02 -13.80
C ARG A 163 -31.30 20.70 -15.03
N ARG A 164 -31.65 20.22 -16.19
CA ARG A 164 -31.44 20.95 -17.46
C ARG A 164 -32.25 22.24 -17.40
N GLY A 165 -31.58 23.37 -17.37
CA GLY A 165 -32.15 24.68 -17.54
C GLY A 165 -32.68 24.82 -18.96
N ASN A 166 -33.97 25.07 -19.06
CA ASN A 166 -34.68 25.41 -20.25
C ASN A 166 -34.34 26.90 -20.56
N GLY A 167 -33.56 27.14 -21.57
CA GLY A 167 -33.25 28.49 -22.06
C GLY A 167 -34.01 28.77 -23.35
N SER A 168 -34.88 29.74 -23.29
CA SER A 168 -35.76 30.24 -24.36
C SER A 168 -35.01 30.75 -25.58
N PRO A 169 -35.69 30.77 -26.74
CA PRO A 169 -35.19 31.35 -27.98
C PRO A 169 -35.56 32.84 -28.14
N GLY A 170 -34.74 33.57 -28.79
CA GLY A 170 -35.16 34.93 -29.22
C GLY A 170 -33.97 35.82 -29.55
N GLY A 171 -33.79 36.08 -30.85
CA GLY A 171 -32.99 37.20 -31.32
C GLY A 171 -32.92 37.23 -32.85
N PRO A 172 -33.24 38.35 -33.49
CA PRO A 172 -33.54 38.41 -34.92
C PRO A 172 -32.28 38.61 -35.81
N PRO A 173 -32.45 38.59 -37.16
CA PRO A 173 -31.33 38.51 -38.11
C PRO A 173 -30.70 39.87 -38.37
N ALA A 174 -29.41 39.94 -38.46
CA ALA A 174 -28.65 41.09 -38.90
C ALA A 174 -28.21 40.97 -40.35
N ARG A 175 -28.45 42.01 -41.07
CA ARG A 175 -28.26 42.34 -42.48
C ARG A 175 -26.83 42.22 -42.94
N THR A 176 -26.68 41.72 -44.18
CA THR A 176 -25.56 42.09 -45.06
C THR A 176 -25.67 43.52 -45.54
N PRO A 177 -24.58 44.22 -45.81
CA PRO A 177 -24.30 44.70 -47.16
C PRO A 177 -22.81 44.64 -47.55
N ASP A 178 -22.69 44.56 -48.85
CA ASP A 178 -21.68 44.94 -49.85
C ASP A 178 -20.27 44.41 -49.69
#